data_5550c6fd2f311bd391c11d0eb6baf849
#
_entry.id   5550c6fd2f311bd391c11d0eb6baf849
#
_cell.length_a   1.000
_cell.length_b   1.000
_cell.length_c   1.000
_cell.angle_alpha   90.00
_cell.angle_beta   90.00
_cell.angle_gamma   90.00
#
_symmetry.space_group_name_H-M   'P 1'
#
loop_
_entity.id
_entity.type
_entity.pdbx_description
1 polymer ?
#
loop_
_entity_poly.entity_id
_entity_poly.type
_entity_poly.pdbx_seq_one_letter_code
_entity_poly.pdbx_strand_id
1 'polypeptide(L)'
;MTCLALAVADDMLYGVLAGNSADNSAPQREIGYMTPRIFPVPAFAIAVGLSLSGTLRAELAELDRAIAAHRMGTLTVLTEPGQEVQVEQLQHEFWFGAAISSGPFGWQSNSSDTAKYKEVFLENFNAAVTENALKWHAMERHQGRVDYSIVDAILAWTAKNDIPLRGHNIFWGVPQFVPGWQKSLDDDTLRDTVKGRAITVARKYKGRFVEYDLNNEMMHANYYEDRLGPGITRQMADWVREGDPEAVLYLNDYDILTGNRLDNFVTHARGLLEQGVPIGGLGVQGHLHGDSFDPEALEHSLETLAGLGLPIRITEFNFPGQRSRYYRDKKLTLRDGEEESKAKAIVDYYRICFAQPAVKGILMWGFWEGANWIPASSLYRRDWTPTPAAHAYRRLVYRTWWTDWKGKSDDQGRCEVRAFYGRYRVTTEGQSEVVDLSSDAGAISVSFRQ
;
A
#
# COMPACT_ATOMS: atom_id res chain seq x y z
N MET A 1 7.77 41.28 22.80
CA MET A 1 8.34 40.66 21.59
C MET A 1 7.41 39.61 21.12
N THR A 2 6.73 39.89 20.05
CA THR A 2 5.52 39.25 19.58
C THR A 2 5.88 38.10 18.64
N CYS A 3 5.52 36.86 18.96
CA CYS A 3 5.57 35.73 18.02
C CYS A 3 4.23 35.65 17.29
N LEU A 4 4.25 35.90 15.99
CA LEU A 4 3.14 35.66 15.08
C LEU A 4 3.03 34.14 14.84
N ALA A 5 1.92 33.56 15.24
CA ALA A 5 1.48 32.24 14.80
C ALA A 5 0.72 32.41 13.48
N LEU A 6 1.24 31.87 12.38
CA LEU A 6 0.46 31.73 11.15
C LEU A 6 -0.42 30.48 11.26
N ALA A 7 -1.71 30.72 11.40
CA ALA A 7 -2.73 29.70 11.20
C ALA A 7 -2.96 29.54 9.70
N VAL A 8 -2.71 28.34 9.15
CA VAL A 8 -3.16 27.97 7.81
C VAL A 8 -4.49 27.23 7.99
N ALA A 9 -5.57 27.93 7.64
CA ALA A 9 -6.90 27.34 7.54
C ALA A 9 -7.03 26.62 6.19
N ASP A 10 -7.32 25.32 6.23
CA ASP A 10 -7.73 24.54 5.06
C ASP A 10 -9.27 24.64 4.92
N ASP A 11 -9.72 25.63 4.16
CA ASP A 11 -11.12 25.72 3.69
C ASP A 11 -11.25 25.02 2.34
N MET A 12 -11.80 23.83 2.33
CA MET A 12 -12.35 23.20 1.13
C MET A 12 -13.80 23.66 0.94
N LEU A 13 -13.99 24.77 0.24
CA LEU A 13 -15.29 25.19 -0.28
C LEU A 13 -15.49 24.67 -1.71
N TYR A 14 -16.51 23.83 -1.87
CA TYR A 14 -17.03 23.42 -3.16
C TYR A 14 -17.82 24.56 -3.83
N GLY A 15 -17.35 25.02 -4.98
CA GLY A 15 -18.10 25.90 -5.87
C GLY A 15 -18.76 25.11 -6.99
N VAL A 16 -20.07 24.98 -6.92
CA VAL A 16 -20.93 24.60 -8.05
C VAL A 16 -21.13 25.83 -8.93
N LEU A 17 -20.78 25.77 -10.20
CA LEU A 17 -21.33 26.68 -11.22
C LEU A 17 -21.75 25.86 -12.43
N ALA A 18 -23.07 25.93 -12.66
CA ALA A 18 -23.75 25.53 -13.88
C ALA A 18 -23.71 26.69 -14.88
N GLY A 19 -23.77 26.36 -16.16
CA GLY A 19 -24.38 27.28 -17.13
C GLY A 19 -23.63 27.53 -18.41
N ASN A 20 -24.08 26.96 -19.41
CA ASN A 20 -24.71 27.46 -20.65
C ASN A 20 -23.95 27.26 -21.97
N SER A 21 -24.73 26.63 -22.80
CA SER A 21 -24.69 26.44 -24.25
C SER A 21 -24.44 27.69 -25.06
N ALA A 22 -23.71 27.57 -26.16
CA ALA A 22 -24.06 28.22 -27.43
C ALA A 22 -23.33 27.57 -28.62
N ASP A 23 -24.11 27.15 -29.53
CA ASP A 23 -24.11 26.82 -30.93
C ASP A 23 -23.16 27.68 -31.80
N ASN A 24 -22.45 27.06 -32.81
CA ASN A 24 -22.57 27.43 -34.22
C ASN A 24 -21.54 26.70 -35.12
N SER A 25 -22.10 25.91 -35.98
CA SER A 25 -21.92 25.68 -37.45
C SER A 25 -20.64 26.17 -38.17
N ALA A 26 -19.95 25.15 -38.75
CA ALA A 26 -19.43 24.94 -40.15
C ALA A 26 -18.39 25.91 -40.72
N PRO A 27 -17.58 25.52 -41.73
CA PRO A 27 -17.79 24.48 -42.75
C PRO A 27 -16.56 23.55 -43.01
N GLN A 28 -16.83 22.44 -43.68
CA GLN A 28 -15.91 21.47 -44.25
C GLN A 28 -14.97 22.08 -45.29
N ARG A 29 -13.68 21.77 -45.23
CA ARG A 29 -12.75 21.81 -46.35
C ARG A 29 -12.12 20.46 -46.53
N GLU A 30 -12.31 19.86 -47.68
CA GLU A 30 -11.59 18.74 -48.20
C GLU A 30 -10.08 19.05 -48.23
N ILE A 31 -9.27 18.13 -47.69
CA ILE A 31 -7.81 18.12 -47.88
C ILE A 31 -7.41 16.74 -48.38
N GLY A 32 -6.83 16.73 -49.57
CA GLY A 32 -6.41 15.57 -50.32
C GLY A 32 -5.35 14.75 -49.58
N TYR A 33 -5.45 13.45 -49.80
CA TYR A 33 -4.50 12.43 -49.34
C TYR A 33 -3.15 12.62 -50.07
N MET A 34 -2.12 13.07 -49.35
CA MET A 34 -0.71 12.93 -49.77
C MET A 34 -0.12 11.72 -49.05
N THR A 35 0.26 10.72 -49.82
CA THR A 35 1.03 9.55 -49.34
C THR A 35 2.40 10.00 -48.84
N PRO A 36 2.86 9.63 -47.60
CA PRO A 36 4.20 9.95 -47.18
C PRO A 36 5.21 9.00 -47.83
N ARG A 37 6.19 9.58 -48.52
CA ARG A 37 7.40 8.87 -48.95
C ARG A 37 8.20 8.46 -47.72
N ILE A 38 8.41 7.16 -47.56
CA ILE A 38 9.31 6.57 -46.55
C ILE A 38 10.75 6.87 -46.97
N PHE A 39 11.43 7.75 -46.22
CA PHE A 39 12.89 7.86 -46.27
C PHE A 39 13.47 6.90 -45.21
N PRO A 40 14.51 6.10 -45.52
CA PRO A 40 15.15 5.29 -44.52
C PRO A 40 15.95 6.17 -43.54
N VAL A 41 15.54 6.21 -42.30
CA VAL A 41 16.32 6.79 -41.21
C VAL A 41 17.43 5.78 -40.85
N PRO A 42 18.71 6.15 -40.85
CA PRO A 42 19.75 5.25 -40.37
C PRO A 42 19.57 5.03 -38.88
N ALA A 43 19.49 3.76 -38.49
CA ALA A 43 19.45 3.33 -37.11
C ALA A 43 20.80 3.66 -36.43
N PHE A 44 20.91 4.83 -35.82
CA PHE A 44 21.92 5.08 -34.80
C PHE A 44 21.38 4.47 -33.50
N ALA A 45 21.69 3.19 -33.28
CA ALA A 45 21.61 2.57 -31.97
C ALA A 45 22.70 3.22 -31.10
N ILE A 46 22.34 4.29 -30.41
CA ILE A 46 23.12 4.77 -29.25
C ILE A 46 22.87 3.76 -28.14
N ALA A 47 23.72 2.74 -28.07
CA ALA A 47 23.91 1.93 -26.89
C ALA A 47 24.51 2.85 -25.81
N VAL A 48 23.67 3.59 -25.07
CA VAL A 48 24.06 4.19 -23.80
C VAL A 48 24.17 3.03 -22.80
N GLY A 49 25.30 2.33 -22.88
CA GLY A 49 25.76 1.44 -21.84
C GLY A 49 26.09 2.28 -20.62
N LEU A 50 25.11 2.55 -19.75
CA LEU A 50 25.37 2.92 -18.37
C LEU A 50 26.13 1.74 -17.76
N SER A 51 27.48 1.85 -17.74
CA SER A 51 28.32 0.99 -16.92
C SER A 51 28.01 1.37 -15.46
N LEU A 52 27.05 0.65 -14.85
CA LEU A 52 26.90 0.67 -13.40
C LEU A 52 28.29 0.42 -12.80
N SER A 53 28.69 1.21 -11.80
CA SER A 53 29.94 0.96 -11.10
C SER A 53 29.90 -0.48 -10.54
N GLY A 54 31.07 -1.12 -10.40
CA GLY A 54 31.13 -2.50 -9.90
C GLY A 54 30.45 -2.66 -8.54
N THR A 55 30.52 -1.64 -7.69
CA THR A 55 29.87 -1.56 -6.37
C THR A 55 28.35 -1.65 -6.49
N LEU A 56 27.72 -0.80 -7.29
CA LEU A 56 26.26 -0.80 -7.47
C LEU A 56 25.73 -2.13 -8.03
N ARG A 57 26.50 -2.78 -8.94
CA ARG A 57 26.16 -4.13 -9.42
C ARG A 57 26.24 -5.20 -8.33
N ALA A 58 27.21 -5.08 -7.43
CA ALA A 58 27.35 -5.99 -6.31
C ALA A 58 26.20 -5.84 -5.31
N GLU A 59 25.81 -4.62 -4.96
CA GLU A 59 24.69 -4.30 -4.06
C GLU A 59 23.35 -4.82 -4.64
N LEU A 60 23.07 -4.55 -5.90
CA LEU A 60 21.85 -5.09 -6.56
C LEU A 60 21.83 -6.61 -6.59
N ALA A 61 22.98 -7.26 -6.82
CA ALA A 61 23.06 -8.72 -6.80
C ALA A 61 22.90 -9.29 -5.38
N GLU A 62 23.24 -8.55 -4.33
CA GLU A 62 23.02 -8.93 -2.96
C GLU A 62 21.53 -8.86 -2.59
N LEU A 63 20.86 -7.77 -2.95
CA LEU A 63 19.41 -7.65 -2.78
C LEU A 63 18.66 -8.76 -3.53
N ASP A 64 19.03 -9.07 -4.77
CA ASP A 64 18.39 -10.15 -5.54
C ASP A 64 18.61 -11.52 -4.89
N ARG A 65 19.79 -11.79 -4.29
CA ARG A 65 20.05 -13.01 -3.52
C ARG A 65 19.18 -13.07 -2.25
N ALA A 66 19.07 -11.96 -1.53
CA ALA A 66 18.22 -11.88 -0.33
C ALA A 66 16.74 -12.11 -0.70
N ILE A 67 16.26 -11.49 -1.77
CA ILE A 67 14.91 -11.71 -2.29
C ILE A 67 14.70 -13.20 -2.61
N ALA A 68 15.59 -13.82 -3.36
CA ALA A 68 15.47 -15.23 -3.71
C ALA A 68 15.49 -16.15 -2.46
N ALA A 69 16.27 -15.79 -1.45
CA ALA A 69 16.35 -16.55 -0.18
C ALA A 69 15.07 -16.41 0.66
N HIS A 70 14.48 -15.21 0.72
CA HIS A 70 13.39 -14.92 1.65
C HIS A 70 12.00 -14.88 1.02
N ARG A 71 11.90 -14.82 -0.31
CA ARG A 71 10.61 -14.67 -1.02
C ARG A 71 10.26 -15.82 -1.95
N MET A 72 11.14 -16.83 -2.05
CA MET A 72 10.90 -17.97 -2.94
C MET A 72 11.02 -19.29 -2.19
N GLY A 73 10.14 -20.21 -2.56
CA GLY A 73 10.14 -21.58 -2.09
C GLY A 73 10.28 -22.58 -3.24
N THR A 74 10.03 -23.87 -2.94
CA THR A 74 10.05 -24.93 -3.93
C THR A 74 8.64 -25.51 -4.11
N LEU A 75 8.14 -25.47 -5.35
CA LEU A 75 6.91 -26.13 -5.75
C LEU A 75 7.29 -27.39 -6.54
N THR A 76 6.94 -28.55 -5.99
CA THR A 76 7.18 -29.86 -6.62
C THR A 76 5.87 -30.36 -7.24
N VAL A 77 5.91 -30.73 -8.53
CA VAL A 77 4.78 -31.37 -9.21
C VAL A 77 5.14 -32.81 -9.51
N LEU A 78 4.24 -33.71 -9.12
CA LEU A 78 4.35 -35.15 -9.38
C LEU A 78 3.27 -35.54 -10.39
N THR A 79 3.70 -36.08 -11.52
CA THR A 79 2.84 -36.47 -12.64
C THR A 79 3.45 -37.68 -13.37
N GLU A 80 2.92 -38.06 -14.52
CA GLU A 80 3.55 -39.10 -15.36
C GLU A 80 4.86 -38.57 -15.99
N PRO A 81 5.85 -39.45 -16.25
CA PRO A 81 7.10 -39.06 -16.88
C PRO A 81 6.92 -38.34 -18.24
N GLY A 82 7.68 -37.27 -18.44
CA GLY A 82 7.68 -36.51 -19.70
C GLY A 82 6.43 -35.64 -19.94
N GLN A 83 5.50 -35.57 -18.99
CA GLN A 83 4.24 -34.81 -19.13
C GLN A 83 4.50 -33.28 -19.05
N GLU A 84 3.78 -32.52 -19.84
CA GLU A 84 3.82 -31.07 -19.79
C GLU A 84 3.18 -30.56 -18.50
N VAL A 85 3.87 -29.60 -17.86
CA VAL A 85 3.46 -28.93 -16.61
C VAL A 85 3.52 -27.43 -16.81
N GLN A 86 2.45 -26.74 -16.42
CA GLN A 86 2.41 -25.29 -16.32
C GLN A 86 2.16 -24.88 -14.86
N VAL A 87 2.96 -23.92 -14.38
CA VAL A 87 2.83 -23.30 -13.04
C VAL A 87 2.61 -21.82 -13.26
N GLU A 88 1.41 -21.34 -12.96
CA GLU A 88 0.97 -19.97 -13.13
C GLU A 88 0.73 -19.35 -11.78
N GLN A 89 1.45 -18.28 -11.42
CA GLN A 89 1.18 -17.52 -10.19
C GLN A 89 -0.12 -16.72 -10.36
N LEU A 90 -1.02 -16.83 -9.38
CA LEU A 90 -2.29 -16.11 -9.35
C LEU A 90 -2.22 -14.88 -8.43
N GLN A 91 -1.45 -14.99 -7.33
CA GLN A 91 -1.35 -13.94 -6.32
C GLN A 91 -0.03 -14.09 -5.55
N HIS A 92 0.57 -12.96 -5.14
CA HIS A 92 1.66 -12.95 -4.16
C HIS A 92 1.15 -13.12 -2.74
N GLU A 93 1.94 -13.79 -1.88
CA GLU A 93 1.77 -13.73 -0.43
C GLU A 93 2.13 -12.33 0.11
N PHE A 94 3.18 -11.71 -0.42
CA PHE A 94 3.58 -10.35 -0.06
C PHE A 94 2.55 -9.32 -0.55
N TRP A 95 2.21 -8.35 0.31
CA TRP A 95 1.25 -7.32 -0.05
C TRP A 95 1.89 -6.22 -0.88
N PHE A 96 1.54 -6.17 -2.15
CA PHE A 96 1.74 -5.06 -3.05
C PHE A 96 0.42 -4.30 -3.17
N GLY A 97 0.18 -3.37 -2.24
CA GLY A 97 -1.14 -2.78 -2.06
C GLY A 97 -1.21 -1.28 -2.24
N ALA A 98 -2.41 -0.74 -2.08
CA ALA A 98 -2.64 0.71 -2.06
C ALA A 98 -3.82 1.10 -1.17
N ALA A 99 -3.85 2.38 -0.78
CA ALA A 99 -4.98 2.99 -0.11
C ALA A 99 -6.19 3.12 -1.04
N ILE A 100 -7.36 2.79 -0.50
CA ILE A 100 -8.65 2.93 -1.18
C ILE A 100 -9.29 4.25 -0.74
N SER A 101 -9.47 5.15 -1.72
CA SER A 101 -10.18 6.40 -1.50
C SER A 101 -11.67 6.18 -1.26
N SER A 102 -12.27 7.00 -0.40
CA SER A 102 -13.70 6.94 -0.06
C SER A 102 -14.63 7.32 -1.22
N GLY A 103 -14.18 8.24 -2.11
CA GLY A 103 -14.99 8.77 -3.21
C GLY A 103 -15.66 7.71 -4.09
N PRO A 104 -14.92 6.75 -4.65
CA PRO A 104 -15.45 5.68 -5.50
C PRO A 104 -16.44 4.72 -4.80
N PHE A 105 -16.52 4.75 -3.48
CA PHE A 105 -17.41 3.91 -2.67
C PHE A 105 -18.54 4.71 -1.99
N GLY A 106 -18.57 6.03 -2.18
CA GLY A 106 -19.57 6.94 -1.65
C GLY A 106 -20.13 7.88 -2.71
N TRP A 107 -19.85 9.17 -2.57
CA TRP A 107 -20.46 10.23 -3.40
C TRP A 107 -20.07 10.20 -4.88
N GLN A 108 -19.01 9.51 -5.28
CA GLN A 108 -18.58 9.33 -6.68
C GLN A 108 -18.91 7.96 -7.25
N SER A 109 -19.69 7.12 -6.53
CA SER A 109 -19.91 5.71 -6.89
C SER A 109 -20.50 5.49 -8.29
N ASN A 110 -21.18 6.48 -8.86
CA ASN A 110 -21.78 6.43 -10.19
C ASN A 110 -20.94 7.14 -11.28
N SER A 111 -19.74 7.62 -10.99
CA SER A 111 -18.88 8.25 -12.00
C SER A 111 -18.19 7.19 -12.89
N SER A 112 -17.85 7.60 -14.13
CA SER A 112 -17.05 6.76 -15.05
C SER A 112 -15.70 6.39 -14.44
N ASP A 113 -15.10 7.31 -13.69
CA ASP A 113 -13.83 7.09 -13.02
C ASP A 113 -13.90 6.02 -11.93
N THR A 114 -15.06 5.80 -11.30
CA THR A 114 -15.21 4.75 -10.28
C THR A 114 -15.00 3.35 -10.83
N ALA A 115 -15.55 3.06 -12.01
CA ALA A 115 -15.35 1.76 -12.64
C ALA A 115 -13.88 1.56 -13.00
N LYS A 116 -13.25 2.59 -13.59
CA LYS A 116 -11.83 2.55 -13.97
C LYS A 116 -10.91 2.50 -12.74
N TYR A 117 -11.23 3.21 -11.67
CA TYR A 117 -10.50 3.15 -10.40
C TYR A 117 -10.43 1.71 -9.85
N LYS A 118 -11.57 1.02 -9.82
CA LYS A 118 -11.67 -0.36 -9.34
C LYS A 118 -10.95 -1.35 -10.25
N GLU A 119 -11.06 -1.19 -11.57
CA GLU A 119 -10.35 -1.99 -12.57
C GLU A 119 -8.84 -1.84 -12.41
N VAL A 120 -8.32 -0.61 -12.43
CA VAL A 120 -6.88 -0.31 -12.30
C VAL A 120 -6.34 -0.76 -10.95
N PHE A 121 -7.13 -0.67 -9.87
CA PHE A 121 -6.74 -1.20 -8.57
C PHE A 121 -6.48 -2.71 -8.68
N LEU A 122 -7.41 -3.48 -9.22
CA LEU A 122 -7.31 -4.94 -9.34
C LEU A 122 -6.18 -5.38 -10.29
N GLU A 123 -5.83 -4.56 -11.28
CA GLU A 123 -4.70 -4.84 -12.18
C GLU A 123 -3.33 -4.64 -11.54
N ASN A 124 -3.25 -3.89 -10.45
CA ASN A 124 -1.97 -3.44 -9.88
C ASN A 124 -1.73 -3.86 -8.44
N PHE A 125 -2.78 -4.17 -7.66
CA PHE A 125 -2.65 -4.36 -6.23
C PHE A 125 -3.38 -5.62 -5.75
N ASN A 126 -2.76 -6.31 -4.80
CA ASN A 126 -3.31 -7.51 -4.18
C ASN A 126 -3.70 -7.31 -2.71
N ALA A 127 -3.58 -6.10 -2.18
CA ALA A 127 -3.96 -5.73 -0.82
C ALA A 127 -4.43 -4.28 -0.75
N ALA A 128 -5.20 -3.94 0.27
CA ALA A 128 -5.77 -2.61 0.43
C ALA A 128 -5.67 -2.10 1.86
N VAL A 129 -5.72 -0.75 2.00
CA VAL A 129 -5.95 -0.06 3.27
C VAL A 129 -7.03 0.99 3.09
N THR A 130 -7.89 1.18 4.11
CA THR A 130 -8.86 2.28 4.09
C THR A 130 -8.13 3.61 4.27
N GLU A 131 -8.20 4.51 3.26
CA GLU A 131 -7.53 5.82 3.37
C GLU A 131 -8.16 6.68 4.48
N ASN A 132 -9.45 6.99 4.37
CA ASN A 132 -10.17 7.85 5.30
C ASN A 132 -11.43 7.22 5.88
N ALA A 133 -11.95 6.16 5.27
CA ALA A 133 -13.28 5.63 5.54
C ALA A 133 -13.48 5.17 6.99
N LEU A 134 -12.45 4.56 7.62
CA LEU A 134 -12.52 4.05 8.99
C LEU A 134 -12.11 5.08 10.05
N LYS A 135 -11.55 6.23 9.68
CA LYS A 135 -11.15 7.28 10.64
C LYS A 135 -12.35 7.78 11.42
N TRP A 136 -12.21 7.88 12.75
CA TRP A 136 -13.34 8.20 13.62
C TRP A 136 -14.03 9.51 13.26
N HIS A 137 -13.25 10.58 13.04
CA HIS A 137 -13.82 11.89 12.64
C HIS A 137 -14.55 11.87 11.29
N ALA A 138 -14.20 10.93 10.39
CA ALA A 138 -14.89 10.77 9.13
C ALA A 138 -16.21 10.00 9.28
N MET A 139 -16.23 8.98 10.15
CA MET A 139 -17.40 8.16 10.42
C MET A 139 -18.43 8.83 11.33
N GLU A 140 -17.98 9.62 12.32
CA GLU A 140 -18.84 10.19 13.36
C GLU A 140 -18.59 11.68 13.55
N ARG A 141 -19.07 12.48 12.59
CA ARG A 141 -18.95 13.94 12.63
C ARG A 141 -19.79 14.56 13.76
N HIS A 142 -20.89 13.90 14.13
CA HIS A 142 -21.78 14.28 15.22
C HIS A 142 -21.92 13.10 16.17
N GLN A 143 -21.80 13.35 17.47
CA GLN A 143 -21.88 12.33 18.50
C GLN A 143 -23.13 11.45 18.34
N GLY A 144 -22.94 10.14 18.40
CA GLY A 144 -23.99 9.14 18.27
C GLY A 144 -24.52 8.89 16.84
N ARG A 145 -23.96 9.55 15.81
CA ARG A 145 -24.35 9.38 14.40
C ARG A 145 -23.21 8.81 13.57
N VAL A 146 -22.99 7.51 13.72
CA VAL A 146 -21.91 6.81 13.02
C VAL A 146 -22.38 6.38 11.62
N ASP A 147 -21.66 6.81 10.58
CA ASP A 147 -21.87 6.36 9.20
C ASP A 147 -20.88 5.23 8.85
N TYR A 148 -21.41 4.04 8.66
CA TYR A 148 -20.66 2.84 8.28
C TYR A 148 -20.67 2.59 6.77
N SER A 149 -21.46 3.32 6.00
CA SER A 149 -21.82 3.00 4.61
C SER A 149 -20.62 2.82 3.69
N ILE A 150 -19.63 3.71 3.79
CA ILE A 150 -18.43 3.66 2.93
C ILE A 150 -17.53 2.49 3.34
N VAL A 151 -17.32 2.27 4.63
CA VAL A 151 -16.52 1.13 5.12
C VAL A 151 -17.16 -0.18 4.71
N ASP A 152 -18.48 -0.32 4.88
CA ASP A 152 -19.22 -1.51 4.49
C ASP A 152 -19.15 -1.76 2.98
N ALA A 153 -19.20 -0.70 2.14
CA ALA A 153 -19.04 -0.80 0.68
C ALA A 153 -17.62 -1.22 0.26
N ILE A 154 -16.58 -0.68 0.91
CA ILE A 154 -15.19 -1.08 0.67
C ILE A 154 -15.00 -2.54 1.05
N LEU A 155 -15.44 -2.96 2.24
CA LEU A 155 -15.33 -4.34 2.71
C LEU A 155 -16.10 -5.33 1.81
N ALA A 156 -17.26 -4.95 1.29
CA ALA A 156 -18.00 -5.79 0.37
C ALA A 156 -17.27 -5.98 -0.96
N TRP A 157 -16.64 -4.91 -1.46
CA TRP A 157 -15.89 -4.95 -2.70
C TRP A 157 -14.56 -5.71 -2.57
N THR A 158 -13.81 -5.49 -1.51
CA THR A 158 -12.53 -6.19 -1.25
C THR A 158 -12.76 -7.68 -1.04
N ALA A 159 -13.78 -8.06 -0.25
CA ALA A 159 -14.14 -9.47 -0.04
C ALA A 159 -14.57 -10.17 -1.34
N LYS A 160 -15.31 -9.49 -2.24
CA LYS A 160 -15.71 -10.04 -3.54
C LYS A 160 -14.52 -10.34 -4.45
N ASN A 161 -13.40 -9.63 -4.27
CA ASN A 161 -12.22 -9.72 -5.13
C ASN A 161 -11.03 -10.38 -4.42
N ASP A 162 -11.23 -11.03 -3.28
CA ASP A 162 -10.18 -11.68 -2.48
C ASP A 162 -9.01 -10.75 -2.11
N ILE A 163 -9.30 -9.46 -1.86
CA ILE A 163 -8.32 -8.44 -1.46
C ILE A 163 -8.30 -8.33 0.07
N PRO A 164 -7.21 -8.70 0.74
CA PRO A 164 -7.06 -8.45 2.17
C PRO A 164 -7.06 -6.95 2.46
N LEU A 165 -7.78 -6.55 3.52
CA LEU A 165 -7.98 -5.15 3.86
C LEU A 165 -7.42 -4.83 5.24
N ARG A 166 -6.59 -3.77 5.32
CA ARG A 166 -6.11 -3.14 6.54
C ARG A 166 -7.06 -2.02 6.97
N GLY A 167 -7.40 -1.98 8.26
CA GLY A 167 -8.24 -0.95 8.84
C GLY A 167 -7.43 0.24 9.36
N HIS A 168 -7.42 1.34 8.65
CA HIS A 168 -6.78 2.59 9.06
C HIS A 168 -7.85 3.63 9.39
N ASN A 169 -7.99 4.01 10.62
CA ASN A 169 -7.47 3.57 11.90
C ASN A 169 -8.61 3.45 12.94
N ILE A 170 -8.37 2.77 14.08
CA ILE A 170 -9.37 2.75 15.15
C ILE A 170 -9.36 4.08 15.90
N PHE A 171 -8.15 4.56 16.29
CA PHE A 171 -7.93 5.82 16.97
C PHE A 171 -6.85 6.66 16.29
N TRP A 172 -6.99 7.96 16.40
CA TRP A 172 -6.00 8.94 15.97
C TRP A 172 -5.95 10.10 16.96
N GLY A 173 -4.96 10.07 17.86
CA GLY A 173 -4.83 11.00 18.98
C GLY A 173 -4.21 12.35 18.63
N VAL A 174 -3.90 12.63 17.37
CA VAL A 174 -3.44 13.96 16.96
C VAL A 174 -4.62 14.94 17.08
N PRO A 175 -4.52 16.04 17.86
CA PRO A 175 -5.67 16.85 18.27
C PRO A 175 -6.57 17.37 17.15
N GLN A 176 -5.99 17.66 15.97
CA GLN A 176 -6.76 18.15 14.83
C GLN A 176 -7.67 17.07 14.21
N PHE A 177 -7.37 15.80 14.41
CA PHE A 177 -8.11 14.65 13.86
C PHE A 177 -9.02 13.98 14.91
N VAL A 178 -8.96 14.41 16.16
CA VAL A 178 -9.93 14.01 17.19
C VAL A 178 -11.28 14.64 16.87
N PRO A 179 -12.39 13.87 16.83
CA PRO A 179 -13.72 14.43 16.59
C PRO A 179 -14.01 15.62 17.52
N GLY A 180 -14.44 16.75 16.94
CA GLY A 180 -14.56 18.01 17.67
C GLY A 180 -15.45 17.92 18.92
N TRP A 181 -16.52 17.12 18.87
CA TRP A 181 -17.45 16.89 19.97
C TRP A 181 -16.81 16.18 21.18
N GLN A 182 -15.73 15.39 20.98
CA GLN A 182 -15.03 14.72 22.09
C GLN A 182 -14.28 15.70 22.99
N LYS A 183 -13.86 16.84 22.47
CA LYS A 183 -13.06 17.83 23.19
C LYS A 183 -13.85 18.50 24.35
N SER A 184 -15.17 18.44 24.31
CA SER A 184 -16.06 18.98 25.36
C SER A 184 -16.47 17.96 26.42
N LEU A 185 -16.09 16.68 26.25
CA LEU A 185 -16.38 15.63 27.24
C LEU A 185 -15.45 15.76 28.45
N ASP A 186 -15.93 15.39 29.62
CA ASP A 186 -15.09 15.10 30.77
C ASP A 186 -14.32 13.80 30.58
N ASP A 187 -13.29 13.51 31.38
CA ASP A 187 -12.38 12.40 31.18
C ASP A 187 -13.06 11.03 31.36
N ASP A 188 -14.03 10.90 32.26
CA ASP A 188 -14.76 9.65 32.49
C ASP A 188 -15.66 9.35 31.27
N THR A 189 -16.40 10.32 30.80
CA THR A 189 -17.26 10.22 29.63
C THR A 189 -16.41 9.98 28.36
N LEU A 190 -15.24 10.61 28.25
CA LEU A 190 -14.31 10.38 27.13
C LEU A 190 -13.80 8.94 27.15
N ARG A 191 -13.40 8.41 28.31
CA ARG A 191 -12.95 7.02 28.47
C ARG A 191 -14.02 6.02 28.04
N ASP A 192 -15.25 6.19 28.47
CA ASP A 192 -16.38 5.33 28.09
C ASP A 192 -16.66 5.42 26.59
N THR A 193 -16.51 6.60 26.01
CA THR A 193 -16.67 6.85 24.57
C THR A 193 -15.59 6.12 23.75
N VAL A 194 -14.33 6.19 24.18
CA VAL A 194 -13.18 5.48 23.57
C VAL A 194 -13.39 3.97 23.68
N LYS A 195 -13.80 3.47 24.85
CA LYS A 195 -14.16 2.07 25.07
C LYS A 195 -15.27 1.62 24.11
N GLY A 196 -16.34 2.40 24.03
CA GLY A 196 -17.47 2.11 23.15
C GLY A 196 -17.05 2.01 21.67
N ARG A 197 -16.19 2.93 21.20
CA ARG A 197 -15.62 2.91 19.84
C ARG A 197 -14.82 1.64 19.59
N ALA A 198 -13.89 1.28 20.49
CA ALA A 198 -13.05 0.12 20.37
C ALA A 198 -13.87 -1.17 20.19
N ILE A 199 -14.77 -1.43 21.15
CA ILE A 199 -15.58 -2.65 21.16
C ILE A 199 -16.53 -2.70 19.97
N THR A 200 -17.17 -1.58 19.62
CA THR A 200 -18.20 -1.55 18.57
C THR A 200 -17.59 -1.78 17.19
N VAL A 201 -16.46 -1.11 16.87
CA VAL A 201 -15.80 -1.27 15.58
C VAL A 201 -15.24 -2.68 15.42
N ALA A 202 -14.51 -3.17 16.44
CA ALA A 202 -13.94 -4.50 16.41
C ALA A 202 -15.00 -5.60 16.27
N ARG A 203 -16.09 -5.51 17.05
CA ARG A 203 -17.22 -6.46 17.00
C ARG A 203 -17.95 -6.44 15.67
N LYS A 204 -18.24 -5.23 15.14
CA LYS A 204 -18.95 -5.07 13.86
C LYS A 204 -18.15 -5.68 12.71
N TYR A 205 -16.84 -5.52 12.73
CA TYR A 205 -15.95 -5.92 11.63
C TYR A 205 -15.10 -7.15 11.94
N LYS A 206 -15.47 -7.92 12.96
CA LYS A 206 -14.76 -9.14 13.36
C LYS A 206 -14.49 -10.04 12.16
N GLY A 207 -13.20 -10.39 11.96
CA GLY A 207 -12.72 -11.25 10.88
C GLY A 207 -12.81 -10.65 9.47
N ARG A 208 -13.16 -9.36 9.31
CA ARG A 208 -13.29 -8.70 8.00
C ARG A 208 -12.08 -7.83 7.65
N PHE A 209 -11.40 -7.27 8.62
CA PHE A 209 -10.09 -6.66 8.46
C PHE A 209 -9.02 -7.64 8.90
N VAL A 210 -7.92 -7.72 8.14
CA VAL A 210 -6.78 -8.59 8.47
C VAL A 210 -5.97 -8.02 9.64
N GLU A 211 -5.84 -6.69 9.68
CA GLU A 211 -5.07 -5.95 10.68
C GLU A 211 -5.62 -4.53 10.83
N TYR A 212 -5.32 -3.88 11.96
CA TYR A 212 -5.74 -2.51 12.25
C TYR A 212 -4.59 -1.66 12.75
N ASP A 213 -4.58 -0.37 12.40
CA ASP A 213 -3.86 0.64 13.17
C ASP A 213 -4.65 0.93 14.46
N LEU A 214 -4.03 0.59 15.61
CA LEU A 214 -4.68 0.76 16.91
C LEU A 214 -4.86 2.25 17.25
N ASN A 215 -3.75 2.96 17.37
CA ASN A 215 -3.70 4.41 17.63
C ASN A 215 -2.60 5.01 16.76
N ASN A 216 -3.00 5.83 15.79
CA ASN A 216 -2.14 6.34 14.75
C ASN A 216 -1.33 7.57 15.22
N GLU A 217 -0.03 7.64 14.83
CA GLU A 217 0.84 8.81 14.98
C GLU A 217 1.07 9.27 16.43
N MET A 218 1.18 8.32 17.35
CA MET A 218 1.41 8.62 18.78
C MET A 218 2.72 9.37 19.07
N MET A 219 3.71 9.26 18.14
CA MET A 219 4.97 9.98 18.26
C MET A 219 4.86 11.48 18.02
N HIS A 220 3.75 11.93 17.41
CA HIS A 220 3.55 13.32 17.05
C HIS A 220 2.59 14.03 18.00
N ALA A 221 1.56 13.35 18.49
CA ALA A 221 0.68 13.80 19.58
C ALA A 221 -0.23 12.66 20.02
N ASN A 222 -0.62 12.64 21.30
CA ASN A 222 -1.52 11.62 21.83
C ASN A 222 -2.56 12.23 22.80
N TYR A 223 -3.56 12.90 22.23
CA TYR A 223 -4.66 13.53 22.97
C TYR A 223 -5.30 12.60 23.99
N TYR A 224 -5.45 11.31 23.65
CA TYR A 224 -6.08 10.36 24.57
C TYR A 224 -5.18 10.04 25.76
N GLU A 225 -3.88 9.93 25.58
CA GLU A 225 -2.93 9.71 26.67
C GLU A 225 -2.78 10.95 27.54
N ASP A 226 -2.74 12.14 26.92
CA ASP A 226 -2.69 13.42 27.64
C ASP A 226 -3.90 13.61 28.57
N ARG A 227 -5.09 13.14 28.16
CA ARG A 227 -6.35 13.26 28.89
C ARG A 227 -6.60 12.08 29.85
N LEU A 228 -6.32 10.86 29.43
CA LEU A 228 -6.76 9.63 30.10
C LEU A 228 -5.63 8.87 30.78
N GLY A 229 -4.38 9.36 30.63
CA GLY A 229 -3.18 8.82 31.26
C GLY A 229 -2.44 7.76 30.43
N PRO A 230 -1.19 7.41 30.82
CA PRO A 230 -0.25 6.63 30.02
C PRO A 230 -0.65 5.18 29.77
N GLY A 231 -1.62 4.65 30.49
CA GLY A 231 -2.13 3.28 30.29
C GLY A 231 -3.26 3.17 29.26
N ILE A 232 -3.67 4.27 28.61
CA ILE A 232 -4.86 4.27 27.74
C ILE A 232 -4.67 3.41 26.50
N THR A 233 -3.47 3.40 25.90
CA THR A 233 -3.18 2.59 24.71
C THR A 233 -3.34 1.10 25.00
N ARG A 234 -2.92 0.63 26.19
CA ARG A 234 -3.17 -0.74 26.64
C ARG A 234 -4.66 -1.02 26.78
N GLN A 235 -5.41 -0.13 27.41
CA GLN A 235 -6.86 -0.27 27.55
C GLN A 235 -7.56 -0.29 26.19
N MET A 236 -7.16 0.57 25.26
CA MET A 236 -7.68 0.57 23.88
C MET A 236 -7.49 -0.81 23.22
N ALA A 237 -6.31 -1.40 23.34
CA ALA A 237 -6.04 -2.71 22.79
C ALA A 237 -6.89 -3.82 23.45
N ASP A 238 -7.01 -3.80 24.77
CA ASP A 238 -7.85 -4.74 25.52
C ASP A 238 -9.33 -4.64 25.10
N TRP A 239 -9.86 -3.41 24.93
CA TRP A 239 -11.21 -3.18 24.46
C TRP A 239 -11.44 -3.59 23.00
N VAL A 240 -10.44 -3.40 22.13
CA VAL A 240 -10.54 -3.92 20.76
C VAL A 240 -10.64 -5.44 20.79
N ARG A 241 -9.83 -6.12 21.60
CA ARG A 241 -9.86 -7.58 21.75
C ARG A 241 -11.10 -8.09 22.49
N GLU A 242 -11.77 -7.26 23.29
CA GLU A 242 -13.11 -7.59 23.81
C GLU A 242 -14.15 -7.68 22.65
N GLY A 243 -14.01 -6.83 21.64
CA GLY A 243 -14.87 -6.85 20.45
C GLY A 243 -14.50 -7.95 19.46
N ASP A 244 -13.20 -8.16 19.23
CA ASP A 244 -12.63 -9.17 18.35
C ASP A 244 -11.33 -9.73 18.96
N PRO A 245 -11.37 -10.91 19.61
CA PRO A 245 -10.19 -11.53 20.24
C PRO A 245 -9.04 -11.80 19.28
N GLU A 246 -9.31 -11.98 17.98
CA GLU A 246 -8.30 -12.29 16.95
C GLU A 246 -7.76 -11.02 16.24
N ALA A 247 -8.20 -9.83 16.63
CA ALA A 247 -7.76 -8.57 16.01
C ALA A 247 -6.24 -8.43 16.08
N VAL A 248 -5.60 -8.25 14.93
CA VAL A 248 -4.16 -7.97 14.82
C VAL A 248 -3.96 -6.46 14.84
N LEU A 249 -3.23 -5.97 15.85
CA LEU A 249 -3.08 -4.54 16.12
C LEU A 249 -1.67 -4.07 15.77
N TYR A 250 -1.57 -3.03 14.98
CA TYR A 250 -0.33 -2.39 14.57
C TYR A 250 -0.15 -1.03 15.24
N LEU A 251 1.09 -0.70 15.55
CA LEU A 251 1.49 0.70 15.69
C LEU A 251 1.65 1.27 14.28
N ASN A 252 1.35 2.55 14.06
CA ASN A 252 1.58 3.19 12.77
C ASN A 252 2.03 4.63 12.96
N ASP A 253 3.19 4.98 12.36
CA ASP A 253 3.74 6.33 12.49
C ASP A 253 4.63 6.70 11.29
N TYR A 254 5.03 7.97 11.18
CA TYR A 254 5.85 8.51 10.10
C TYR A 254 7.20 9.05 10.61
N ASP A 255 8.06 9.51 9.70
CA ASP A 255 9.44 9.92 9.97
C ASP A 255 10.37 8.78 10.45
N ILE A 256 9.96 7.52 10.30
CA ILE A 256 10.71 6.36 10.80
C ILE A 256 11.74 5.90 9.77
N LEU A 257 11.31 5.62 8.53
CA LEU A 257 12.18 5.08 7.48
C LEU A 257 13.16 6.13 6.89
N THR A 258 12.99 7.37 7.24
CA THR A 258 13.95 8.46 6.98
C THR A 258 15.02 8.59 8.07
N GLY A 259 14.95 7.75 9.11
CA GLY A 259 15.86 7.79 10.28
C GLY A 259 15.51 8.87 11.31
N ASN A 260 14.70 9.87 10.98
CA ASN A 260 14.48 11.05 11.83
C ASN A 260 13.89 10.74 13.22
N ARG A 261 13.05 9.70 13.33
CA ARG A 261 12.39 9.30 14.58
C ARG A 261 12.52 7.81 14.89
N LEU A 262 13.46 7.14 14.25
CA LEU A 262 13.64 5.69 14.39
C LEU A 262 13.83 5.27 15.86
N ASP A 263 14.82 5.84 16.56
CA ASP A 263 15.12 5.49 17.95
C ASP A 263 13.95 5.77 18.90
N ASN A 264 13.25 6.88 18.67
CA ASN A 264 12.07 7.23 19.44
C ASN A 264 10.95 6.19 19.24
N PHE A 265 10.71 5.80 17.98
CA PHE A 265 9.67 4.79 17.66
C PHE A 265 10.02 3.43 18.26
N VAL A 266 11.26 3.00 18.14
CA VAL A 266 11.76 1.74 18.75
C VAL A 266 11.58 1.76 20.28
N THR A 267 11.95 2.87 20.92
CA THR A 267 11.77 3.05 22.38
C THR A 267 10.29 3.01 22.75
N HIS A 268 9.44 3.69 22.02
CA HIS A 268 8.01 3.72 22.24
C HIS A 268 7.37 2.32 22.06
N ALA A 269 7.72 1.62 20.99
CA ALA A 269 7.23 0.28 20.72
C ALA A 269 7.63 -0.71 21.83
N ARG A 270 8.89 -0.67 22.29
CA ARG A 270 9.35 -1.49 23.43
C ARG A 270 8.58 -1.17 24.70
N GLY A 271 8.40 0.10 25.02
CA GLY A 271 7.63 0.52 26.21
C GLY A 271 6.19 0.01 26.19
N LEU A 272 5.52 0.01 25.04
CA LEU A 272 4.18 -0.57 24.90
C LEU A 272 4.18 -2.09 25.02
N LEU A 273 5.18 -2.78 24.44
CA LEU A 273 5.34 -4.24 24.58
C LEU A 273 5.59 -4.63 26.04
N GLU A 274 6.44 -3.90 26.77
CA GLU A 274 6.70 -4.08 28.20
C GLU A 274 5.46 -3.86 29.08
N GLN A 275 4.58 -2.94 28.68
CA GLN A 275 3.27 -2.75 29.29
C GLN A 275 2.28 -3.88 28.94
N GLY A 276 2.69 -4.82 28.07
CA GLY A 276 1.88 -5.95 27.62
C GLY A 276 0.82 -5.56 26.59
N VAL A 277 0.95 -4.45 25.88
CA VAL A 277 0.08 -4.13 24.73
C VAL A 277 0.27 -5.21 23.66
N PRO A 278 -0.81 -5.88 23.21
CA PRO A 278 -0.70 -7.00 22.26
C PRO A 278 -0.47 -6.50 20.83
N ILE A 279 0.72 -5.93 20.59
CA ILE A 279 1.12 -5.43 19.28
C ILE A 279 1.45 -6.63 18.38
N GLY A 280 0.75 -6.75 17.25
CA GLY A 280 0.94 -7.80 16.25
C GLY A 280 1.87 -7.39 15.10
N GLY A 281 2.24 -6.10 14.99
CA GLY A 281 3.15 -5.64 13.96
C GLY A 281 3.46 -4.14 14.03
N LEU A 282 4.44 -3.74 13.23
CA LEU A 282 4.91 -2.37 13.11
C LEU A 282 4.48 -1.79 11.76
N GLY A 283 3.60 -0.79 11.80
CA GLY A 283 3.26 0.05 10.67
C GLY A 283 4.22 1.23 10.62
N VAL A 284 4.88 1.40 9.50
CA VAL A 284 5.71 2.57 9.21
C VAL A 284 5.19 3.19 7.92
N GLN A 285 4.74 4.45 7.98
CA GLN A 285 3.99 5.04 6.88
C GLN A 285 4.78 5.05 5.56
N GLY A 286 6.09 5.30 5.62
CA GLY A 286 6.93 5.28 4.43
C GLY A 286 6.73 6.50 3.52
N HIS A 287 6.11 7.58 4.03
CA HIS A 287 6.12 8.86 3.37
C HIS A 287 7.55 9.37 3.31
N LEU A 288 8.13 9.40 2.13
CA LEU A 288 9.47 9.94 1.93
C LEU A 288 9.42 11.47 1.96
N HIS A 289 10.48 12.07 2.51
CA HIS A 289 10.56 13.52 2.62
C HIS A 289 11.28 14.10 1.39
N GLY A 290 10.61 15.03 0.69
CA GLY A 290 11.18 15.69 -0.47
C GLY A 290 11.11 14.84 -1.74
N ASP A 291 12.10 15.04 -2.61
CA ASP A 291 12.17 14.50 -3.97
C ASP A 291 13.25 13.42 -4.13
N SER A 292 13.81 12.93 -3.01
CA SER A 292 14.82 11.86 -2.96
C SER A 292 14.64 11.04 -1.69
N PHE A 293 15.23 9.86 -1.64
CA PHE A 293 15.37 9.09 -0.42
C PHE A 293 16.80 8.57 -0.27
N ASP A 294 17.17 8.25 0.96
CA ASP A 294 18.45 7.69 1.32
C ASP A 294 18.30 6.17 1.49
N PRO A 295 18.88 5.35 0.58
CA PRO A 295 18.82 3.90 0.68
C PRO A 295 19.46 3.35 1.96
N GLU A 296 20.58 3.90 2.40
CA GLU A 296 21.29 3.45 3.60
C GLU A 296 20.45 3.71 4.86
N ALA A 297 19.81 4.87 4.95
CA ALA A 297 18.89 5.18 6.05
C ALA A 297 17.66 4.26 6.04
N LEU A 298 17.14 3.91 4.87
CA LEU A 298 16.03 2.97 4.72
C LEU A 298 16.44 1.56 5.20
N GLU A 299 17.56 1.02 4.72
CA GLU A 299 18.07 -0.29 5.11
C GLU A 299 18.33 -0.37 6.61
N HIS A 300 19.06 0.60 7.17
CA HIS A 300 19.33 0.69 8.60
C HIS A 300 18.04 0.75 9.44
N SER A 301 17.04 1.53 8.98
CA SER A 301 15.76 1.63 9.69
C SER A 301 15.02 0.29 9.70
N LEU A 302 14.98 -0.41 8.56
CA LEU A 302 14.32 -1.71 8.46
C LEU A 302 15.02 -2.79 9.29
N GLU A 303 16.35 -2.82 9.32
CA GLU A 303 17.12 -3.74 10.16
C GLU A 303 16.88 -3.49 11.65
N THR A 304 16.90 -2.22 12.07
CA THR A 304 16.64 -1.82 13.46
C THR A 304 15.23 -2.23 13.91
N LEU A 305 14.23 -1.99 13.06
CA LEU A 305 12.84 -2.39 13.32
C LEU A 305 12.68 -3.92 13.36
N ALA A 306 13.34 -4.65 12.46
CA ALA A 306 13.33 -6.11 12.45
C ALA A 306 13.87 -6.72 13.76
N GLY A 307 14.79 -6.01 14.43
CA GLY A 307 15.31 -6.38 15.75
C GLY A 307 14.26 -6.39 16.87
N LEU A 308 13.03 -5.88 16.65
CA LEU A 308 11.89 -6.01 17.56
C LEU A 308 11.15 -7.36 17.41
N GLY A 309 11.47 -8.17 16.40
CA GLY A 309 10.87 -9.49 16.18
C GLY A 309 9.42 -9.46 15.69
N LEU A 310 8.92 -8.32 15.24
CA LEU A 310 7.57 -8.14 14.74
C LEU A 310 7.55 -7.96 13.21
N PRO A 311 6.47 -8.37 12.52
CA PRO A 311 6.31 -8.06 11.10
C PRO A 311 6.20 -6.55 10.88
N ILE A 312 6.79 -6.09 9.77
CA ILE A 312 6.79 -4.69 9.35
C ILE A 312 5.85 -4.52 8.16
N ARG A 313 5.03 -3.47 8.17
CA ARG A 313 4.22 -3.03 7.04
C ARG A 313 4.59 -1.60 6.69
N ILE A 314 4.99 -1.35 5.43
CA ILE A 314 5.04 0.01 4.90
C ILE A 314 3.62 0.36 4.50
N THR A 315 3.01 1.31 5.22
CA THR A 315 1.55 1.48 5.20
C THR A 315 1.05 2.58 4.29
N GLU A 316 1.90 3.56 3.95
CA GLU A 316 1.48 4.82 3.30
C GLU A 316 2.57 5.38 2.36
N PHE A 317 3.20 4.51 1.56
CA PHE A 317 4.30 4.92 0.68
C PHE A 317 3.87 5.99 -0.32
N ASN A 318 4.65 7.07 -0.41
CA ASN A 318 4.57 8.11 -1.45
C ASN A 318 5.98 8.50 -1.92
N PHE A 319 6.12 8.72 -3.25
CA PHE A 319 7.28 9.38 -3.83
C PHE A 319 6.90 10.13 -5.12
N PRO A 320 7.18 11.44 -5.26
CA PRO A 320 7.72 12.33 -4.22
C PRO A 320 6.81 12.41 -2.99
N GLY A 321 7.40 12.64 -1.83
CA GLY A 321 6.73 12.53 -0.54
C GLY A 321 6.37 13.86 0.11
N GLN A 322 6.12 13.81 1.41
CA GLN A 322 5.92 14.98 2.25
C GLN A 322 7.11 15.93 2.16
N ARG A 323 6.88 17.23 2.42
CA ARG A 323 7.87 18.31 2.35
C ARG A 323 8.44 18.56 0.94
N SER A 324 8.07 17.77 -0.08
CA SER A 324 8.40 18.07 -1.47
C SER A 324 7.67 19.34 -1.94
N ARG A 325 8.12 19.92 -3.05
CA ARG A 325 7.38 21.02 -3.69
C ARG A 325 5.99 20.59 -4.17
N TYR A 326 5.83 19.31 -4.55
CA TYR A 326 4.57 18.70 -5.00
C TYR A 326 3.56 18.49 -3.87
N TYR A 327 4.04 18.32 -2.64
CA TYR A 327 3.19 18.31 -1.45
C TYR A 327 2.67 19.71 -1.13
N ARG A 328 3.53 20.73 -1.28
CA ARG A 328 3.17 22.14 -1.01
C ARG A 328 2.29 22.75 -2.09
N ASP A 329 2.51 22.39 -3.36
CA ASP A 329 1.69 22.82 -4.49
C ASP A 329 1.25 21.59 -5.30
N LYS A 330 0.04 21.16 -5.05
CA LYS A 330 -0.59 19.97 -5.68
C LYS A 330 -0.94 20.16 -7.15
N LYS A 331 -0.75 21.36 -7.72
CA LYS A 331 -0.94 21.63 -9.15
C LYS A 331 0.32 21.39 -9.97
N LEU A 332 1.47 21.25 -9.30
CA LEU A 332 2.72 20.93 -9.98
C LEU A 332 2.70 19.51 -10.50
N THR A 333 3.19 19.36 -11.73
CA THR A 333 3.41 18.07 -12.38
C THR A 333 4.90 17.80 -12.52
N LEU A 334 5.28 16.52 -12.54
CA LEU A 334 6.65 16.08 -12.80
C LEU A 334 7.01 16.35 -14.27
N ARG A 335 8.25 16.78 -14.52
CA ARG A 335 8.86 16.83 -15.86
C ARG A 335 9.42 15.45 -16.22
N ASP A 336 9.75 15.24 -17.50
CA ASP A 336 10.20 13.93 -18.00
C ASP A 336 11.35 13.34 -17.18
N GLY A 337 12.42 14.10 -16.91
CA GLY A 337 13.52 13.61 -16.10
C GLY A 337 13.18 13.31 -14.63
N GLU A 338 12.16 13.97 -14.08
CA GLU A 338 11.67 13.73 -12.72
C GLU A 338 10.74 12.51 -12.68
N GLU A 339 9.99 12.24 -13.74
CA GLU A 339 9.20 11.01 -13.89
C GLU A 339 10.11 9.77 -13.95
N GLU A 340 11.24 9.85 -14.69
CA GLU A 340 12.22 8.77 -14.73
C GLU A 340 12.91 8.57 -13.36
N SER A 341 13.22 9.68 -12.66
CA SER A 341 13.77 9.62 -11.31
C SER A 341 12.79 8.97 -10.33
N LYS A 342 11.49 9.30 -10.43
CA LYS A 342 10.43 8.65 -9.65
C LYS A 342 10.36 7.16 -9.94
N ALA A 343 10.39 6.78 -11.21
CA ALA A 343 10.35 5.38 -11.61
C ALA A 343 11.53 4.58 -11.03
N LYS A 344 12.73 5.15 -11.07
CA LYS A 344 13.92 4.53 -10.49
C LYS A 344 13.81 4.42 -8.97
N ALA A 345 13.43 5.49 -8.28
CA ALA A 345 13.31 5.53 -6.83
C ALA A 345 12.30 4.49 -6.31
N ILE A 346 11.17 4.31 -7.00
CA ILE A 346 10.18 3.28 -6.65
C ILE A 346 10.80 1.89 -6.77
N VAL A 347 11.53 1.59 -7.85
CA VAL A 347 12.18 0.29 -8.03
C VAL A 347 13.20 0.02 -6.92
N ASP A 348 14.07 0.98 -6.63
CA ASP A 348 15.10 0.83 -5.59
C ASP A 348 14.48 0.65 -4.21
N TYR A 349 13.50 1.48 -3.85
CA TYR A 349 12.78 1.38 -2.59
C TYR A 349 12.09 0.01 -2.40
N TYR A 350 11.37 -0.44 -3.43
CA TYR A 350 10.68 -1.72 -3.38
C TYR A 350 11.64 -2.91 -3.29
N ARG A 351 12.82 -2.84 -3.94
CA ARG A 351 13.85 -3.88 -3.82
C ARG A 351 14.40 -4.00 -2.41
N ILE A 352 14.77 -2.88 -1.80
CA ILE A 352 15.25 -2.85 -0.41
C ILE A 352 14.20 -3.42 0.54
N CYS A 353 12.97 -2.92 0.46
CA CYS A 353 11.89 -3.39 1.31
C CYS A 353 11.55 -4.87 1.07
N PHE A 354 11.55 -5.34 -0.17
CA PHE A 354 11.23 -6.73 -0.50
C PHE A 354 12.36 -7.70 -0.12
N ALA A 355 13.61 -7.25 -0.08
CA ALA A 355 14.74 -8.04 0.40
C ALA A 355 14.70 -8.29 1.92
N GLN A 356 14.10 -7.38 2.71
CA GLN A 356 14.02 -7.49 4.18
C GLN A 356 12.94 -8.49 4.62
N PRO A 357 13.26 -9.63 5.25
CA PRO A 357 12.29 -10.69 5.55
C PRO A 357 11.19 -10.27 6.53
N ALA A 358 11.48 -9.32 7.44
CA ALA A 358 10.48 -8.79 8.38
C ALA A 358 9.39 -7.94 7.69
N VAL A 359 9.67 -7.35 6.53
CA VAL A 359 8.68 -6.59 5.76
C VAL A 359 7.68 -7.55 5.11
N LYS A 360 6.39 -7.36 5.35
CA LYS A 360 5.32 -8.22 4.85
C LYS A 360 4.42 -7.54 3.81
N GLY A 361 4.70 -6.29 3.49
CA GLY A 361 3.99 -5.58 2.42
C GLY A 361 4.29 -4.10 2.36
N ILE A 362 3.98 -3.53 1.20
CA ILE A 362 4.08 -2.10 0.90
C ILE A 362 2.71 -1.65 0.36
N LEU A 363 2.12 -0.64 0.99
CA LEU A 363 0.88 -0.02 0.57
C LEU A 363 1.17 1.42 0.14
N MET A 364 0.85 1.75 -1.11
CA MET A 364 0.93 3.13 -1.62
C MET A 364 -0.21 3.97 -1.06
N TRP A 365 0.09 5.23 -0.67
CA TRP A 365 -0.95 6.14 -0.18
C TRP A 365 -1.61 6.89 -1.33
N GLY A 366 -2.35 6.15 -2.15
CA GLY A 366 -2.96 6.60 -3.39
C GLY A 366 -2.14 6.22 -4.63
N PHE A 367 -2.84 5.98 -5.75
CA PHE A 367 -2.24 5.52 -7.00
C PHE A 367 -2.73 6.28 -8.23
N TRP A 368 -3.81 7.05 -8.11
CA TRP A 368 -4.43 7.82 -9.17
C TRP A 368 -4.48 9.32 -8.83
N GLU A 369 -4.04 10.19 -9.72
CA GLU A 369 -4.00 11.64 -9.50
C GLU A 369 -5.35 12.26 -9.14
N GLY A 370 -6.46 11.61 -9.55
CA GLY A 370 -7.82 12.08 -9.26
C GLY A 370 -8.25 11.91 -7.80
N ALA A 371 -7.54 11.08 -7.04
CA ALA A 371 -7.84 10.77 -5.64
C ALA A 371 -6.57 10.51 -4.83
N ASN A 372 -5.54 11.33 -5.00
CA ASN A 372 -4.29 11.23 -4.24
C ASN A 372 -3.96 12.58 -3.60
N TRP A 373 -3.61 12.57 -2.32
CA TRP A 373 -3.25 13.77 -1.57
C TRP A 373 -1.94 14.44 -2.07
N ILE A 374 -1.04 13.67 -2.72
CA ILE A 374 0.11 14.17 -3.49
C ILE A 374 -0.03 13.66 -4.93
N PRO A 375 -0.77 14.36 -5.82
CA PRO A 375 -1.05 13.87 -7.16
C PRO A 375 0.20 13.41 -7.93
N ALA A 376 1.30 14.14 -7.82
CA ALA A 376 2.57 13.81 -8.46
C ALA A 376 3.18 12.46 -8.04
N SER A 377 2.78 11.90 -6.87
CA SER A 377 3.24 10.58 -6.43
C SER A 377 2.46 9.40 -7.06
N SER A 378 1.41 9.69 -7.81
CA SER A 378 0.54 8.67 -8.39
C SER A 378 1.22 7.87 -9.49
N LEU A 379 0.76 6.62 -9.66
CA LEU A 379 1.15 5.77 -10.79
C LEU A 379 0.35 6.11 -12.06
N TYR A 380 -0.89 6.57 -11.90
CA TYR A 380 -1.79 6.90 -13.01
C TYR A 380 -2.17 8.37 -12.96
N ARG A 381 -2.10 9.02 -14.13
CA ARG A 381 -2.53 10.41 -14.31
C ARG A 381 -4.04 10.53 -14.16
N ARG A 382 -4.54 11.75 -14.09
CA ARG A 382 -5.98 12.01 -13.96
C ARG A 382 -6.82 11.39 -15.09
N ASP A 383 -6.27 11.31 -16.29
CA ASP A 383 -6.89 10.70 -17.48
C ASP A 383 -6.65 9.19 -17.59
N TRP A 384 -6.13 8.58 -16.54
CA TRP A 384 -5.77 7.15 -16.44
C TRP A 384 -4.54 6.72 -17.26
N THR A 385 -3.83 7.65 -17.89
CA THR A 385 -2.55 7.36 -18.57
C THR A 385 -1.52 6.88 -17.53
N PRO A 386 -0.89 5.71 -17.73
CA PRO A 386 0.15 5.24 -16.81
C PRO A 386 1.40 6.11 -16.91
N THR A 387 2.04 6.39 -15.77
CA THR A 387 3.32 7.09 -15.71
C THR A 387 4.50 6.11 -15.94
N PRO A 388 5.73 6.58 -16.22
CA PRO A 388 6.93 5.75 -16.22
C PRO A 388 7.06 4.88 -14.95
N ALA A 389 6.68 5.43 -13.80
CA ALA A 389 6.66 4.71 -12.52
C ALA A 389 5.65 3.55 -12.50
N ALA A 390 4.46 3.69 -13.12
CA ALA A 390 3.51 2.59 -13.25
C ALA A 390 4.10 1.43 -14.07
N HIS A 391 4.75 1.75 -15.19
CA HIS A 391 5.40 0.74 -16.03
C HIS A 391 6.55 0.04 -15.29
N ALA A 392 7.37 0.79 -14.54
CA ALA A 392 8.47 0.24 -13.76
C ALA A 392 7.95 -0.67 -12.62
N TYR A 393 6.94 -0.22 -11.87
CA TYR A 393 6.29 -1.00 -10.81
C TYR A 393 5.69 -2.31 -11.36
N ARG A 394 4.90 -2.25 -12.44
CA ARG A 394 4.27 -3.44 -13.04
C ARG A 394 5.32 -4.43 -13.56
N ARG A 395 6.40 -3.95 -14.14
CA ARG A 395 7.51 -4.80 -14.57
C ARG A 395 8.18 -5.50 -13.39
N LEU A 396 8.40 -4.76 -12.30
CA LEU A 396 9.02 -5.29 -11.10
C LEU A 396 8.16 -6.37 -10.45
N VAL A 397 6.90 -6.06 -10.15
CA VAL A 397 6.00 -6.93 -9.38
C VAL A 397 5.45 -8.08 -10.22
N TYR A 398 5.00 -7.81 -11.47
CA TYR A 398 4.27 -8.77 -12.29
C TYR A 398 5.09 -9.41 -13.41
N ARG A 399 6.43 -9.17 -13.43
CA ARG A 399 7.35 -9.85 -14.35
C ARG A 399 8.61 -10.33 -13.64
N THR A 400 9.34 -9.42 -12.95
CA THR A 400 10.60 -9.77 -12.28
C THR A 400 10.36 -10.64 -11.05
N TRP A 401 9.37 -10.32 -10.25
CA TRP A 401 8.99 -11.04 -9.01
C TRP A 401 7.75 -11.90 -9.20
N TRP A 402 7.56 -12.45 -10.37
CA TRP A 402 6.40 -13.26 -10.72
C TRP A 402 6.84 -14.60 -11.31
N THR A 403 6.19 -15.68 -10.92
CA THR A 403 6.48 -17.01 -11.43
C THR A 403 5.43 -17.42 -12.46
N ASP A 404 5.86 -17.54 -13.71
CA ASP A 404 5.11 -18.19 -14.80
C ASP A 404 6.07 -19.15 -15.47
N TRP A 405 5.88 -20.45 -15.26
CA TRP A 405 6.80 -21.49 -15.67
C TRP A 405 6.09 -22.58 -16.47
N LYS A 406 6.73 -23.03 -17.53
CA LYS A 406 6.32 -24.18 -18.34
C LYS A 406 7.50 -25.09 -18.59
N GLY A 407 7.25 -26.41 -18.46
CA GLY A 407 8.27 -27.42 -18.72
C GLY A 407 7.69 -28.81 -18.75
N LYS A 408 8.55 -29.81 -18.61
CA LYS A 408 8.16 -31.22 -18.55
C LYS A 408 8.68 -31.84 -17.28
N SER A 409 7.95 -32.85 -16.77
CA SER A 409 8.44 -33.74 -15.73
C SER A 409 9.61 -34.59 -16.22
N ASP A 410 10.47 -34.98 -15.29
CA ASP A 410 11.60 -35.88 -15.56
C ASP A 410 11.16 -37.35 -15.76
N ASP A 411 12.14 -38.25 -15.94
CA ASP A 411 11.89 -39.69 -16.12
C ASP A 411 11.24 -40.36 -14.90
N GLN A 412 11.21 -39.68 -13.76
CA GLN A 412 10.51 -40.12 -12.53
C GLN A 412 9.15 -39.44 -12.37
N GLY A 413 8.75 -38.63 -13.38
CA GLY A 413 7.52 -37.86 -13.34
C GLY A 413 7.53 -36.72 -12.29
N ARG A 414 8.71 -36.15 -12.02
CA ARG A 414 8.90 -35.06 -11.07
C ARG A 414 9.32 -33.78 -11.78
N CYS A 415 8.86 -32.65 -11.27
CA CYS A 415 9.24 -31.34 -11.72
C CYS A 415 9.38 -30.42 -10.51
N GLU A 416 10.49 -29.72 -10.37
CA GLU A 416 10.72 -28.75 -9.28
C GLU A 416 10.84 -27.35 -9.85
N VAL A 417 10.06 -26.43 -9.29
CA VAL A 417 10.03 -25.01 -9.67
C VAL A 417 10.37 -24.15 -8.47
N ARG A 418 11.42 -23.33 -8.61
CA ARG A 418 11.68 -22.23 -7.64
C ARG A 418 10.68 -21.12 -7.94
N ALA A 419 9.82 -20.82 -6.97
CA ALA A 419 8.68 -19.95 -7.16
C ALA A 419 8.54 -18.95 -6.01
N PHE A 420 8.07 -17.73 -6.31
CA PHE A 420 7.75 -16.74 -5.28
C PHE A 420 6.60 -17.25 -4.40
N TYR A 421 6.60 -16.91 -3.12
CA TYR A 421 5.49 -17.29 -2.24
C TYR A 421 4.18 -16.67 -2.68
N GLY A 422 3.13 -17.48 -2.73
CA GLY A 422 1.81 -17.07 -3.20
C GLY A 422 0.91 -18.21 -3.64
N ARG A 423 -0.18 -17.86 -4.28
CA ARG A 423 -1.16 -18.80 -4.83
C ARG A 423 -0.85 -19.13 -6.28
N TYR A 424 -0.97 -20.39 -6.63
CA TYR A 424 -0.62 -20.95 -7.93
C TYR A 424 -1.75 -21.78 -8.53
N ARG A 425 -1.91 -21.70 -9.84
CA ARG A 425 -2.57 -22.73 -10.64
C ARG A 425 -1.50 -23.62 -11.24
N VAL A 426 -1.57 -24.91 -10.92
CA VAL A 426 -0.72 -25.95 -11.52
C VAL A 426 -1.58 -26.74 -12.49
N THR A 427 -1.16 -26.84 -13.75
CA THR A 427 -1.88 -27.54 -14.81
C THR A 427 -0.98 -28.58 -15.43
N THR A 428 -1.52 -29.78 -15.61
CA THR A 428 -0.98 -30.87 -16.41
C THR A 428 -1.99 -31.26 -17.48
N GLU A 429 -1.72 -32.28 -18.27
CA GLU A 429 -2.62 -32.77 -19.33
C GLU A 429 -4.00 -33.14 -18.75
N GLY A 430 -5.01 -32.28 -18.95
CA GLY A 430 -6.39 -32.50 -18.56
C GLY A 430 -6.74 -32.28 -17.09
N GLN A 431 -5.78 -31.88 -16.25
CA GLN A 431 -6.00 -31.65 -14.80
C GLN A 431 -5.44 -30.29 -14.38
N SER A 432 -6.09 -29.64 -13.41
CA SER A 432 -5.65 -28.38 -12.84
C SER A 432 -5.96 -28.30 -11.35
N GLU A 433 -5.01 -27.82 -10.55
CA GLU A 433 -5.17 -27.63 -9.11
C GLU A 433 -4.69 -26.23 -8.71
N VAL A 434 -5.35 -25.63 -7.71
CA VAL A 434 -4.94 -24.36 -7.10
C VAL A 434 -4.34 -24.65 -5.73
N VAL A 435 -3.10 -24.17 -5.52
CA VAL A 435 -2.33 -24.44 -4.31
C VAL A 435 -1.68 -23.17 -3.78
N ASP A 436 -1.40 -23.12 -2.47
CA ASP A 436 -0.72 -22.02 -1.82
C ASP A 436 0.70 -22.47 -1.42
N LEU A 437 1.72 -21.83 -2.00
CA LEU A 437 3.12 -21.93 -1.55
C LEU A 437 3.40 -20.80 -0.59
N SER A 438 3.43 -21.07 0.71
CA SER A 438 3.62 -20.05 1.74
C SER A 438 5.07 -19.99 2.24
N SER A 439 5.46 -18.81 2.77
CA SER A 439 6.76 -18.62 3.40
C SER A 439 6.94 -19.48 4.64
N ASP A 440 5.87 -19.78 5.36
CA ASP A 440 5.91 -20.64 6.57
C ASP A 440 6.20 -22.11 6.21
N ALA A 441 5.68 -22.57 5.07
CA ALA A 441 5.90 -23.94 4.60
C ALA A 441 7.25 -24.09 3.86
N GLY A 442 7.70 -23.06 3.18
CA GLY A 442 8.93 -23.06 2.38
C GLY A 442 8.90 -23.95 1.14
N ALA A 443 8.09 -25.00 1.14
CA ALA A 443 7.92 -25.94 0.03
C ALA A 443 6.52 -26.57 0.02
N ILE A 444 6.04 -26.96 -1.18
CA ILE A 444 4.80 -27.71 -1.35
C ILE A 444 4.94 -28.74 -2.46
N SER A 445 4.20 -29.86 -2.34
CA SER A 445 4.10 -30.90 -3.38
C SER A 445 2.65 -31.05 -3.84
N VAL A 446 2.45 -31.09 -5.16
CA VAL A 446 1.16 -31.31 -5.82
C VAL A 446 1.27 -32.59 -6.64
N SER A 447 0.30 -33.53 -6.50
CA SER A 447 0.35 -34.81 -7.18
C SER A 447 -0.86 -35.00 -8.11
N PHE A 448 -0.58 -35.24 -9.38
CA PHE A 448 -1.54 -35.61 -10.42
C PHE A 448 -1.42 -37.09 -10.82
N ARG A 449 -0.62 -37.88 -10.08
CA ARG A 449 -0.52 -39.32 -10.26
C ARG A 449 -1.79 -40.00 -9.77
N GLN A 450 -2.29 -40.94 -10.56
CA GLN A 450 -3.42 -41.82 -10.19
C GLN A 450 -2.97 -42.92 -9.23
#